data_53f035408fb2fea392c5597dfb9b658a
#
_entry.id   53f035408fb2fea392c5597dfb9b658a
#
_cell.length_a   1.000
_cell.length_b   1.000
_cell.length_c   1.000
_cell.angle_alpha   90.00
_cell.angle_beta   90.00
_cell.angle_gamma   90.00
#
_symmetry.space_group_name_H-M   'P 1'
#
loop_
_entity.id
_entity.type
_entity.pdbx_description
1 polymer ?
#
loop_
_entity_poly.entity_id
_entity_poly.type
_entity_poly.pdbx_seq_one_letter_code
_entity_poly.pdbx_strand_id
1 'polypeptide(L)'
;MPVLAPLVAVGMLWGRSRALRAWALGLDLRPLTWLHVWRLVAGAGLLLLYREGRLPWRLGLAHGLLALVLAVTAPLVARWAGAATIGRLATLFAWHGAGALSLVALAITALRLAGQGDERVAVLTTFPWSLLPGFVGPAAFLTHAVALAIIWERPLAPTRLTR
;
A
#
# COMPACT_ATOMS: atom_id res chain seq x y z
N MET A 1 12.32 12.39 11.82
CA MET A 1 11.80 11.38 10.86
C MET A 1 10.92 10.32 11.56
N PRO A 2 9.75 10.69 12.14
CA PRO A 2 8.94 9.74 12.91
C PRO A 2 8.23 8.69 12.03
N VAL A 3 8.10 8.95 10.72
CA VAL A 3 7.33 8.08 9.78
C VAL A 3 8.01 6.73 9.53
N LEU A 4 9.33 6.66 9.57
CA LEU A 4 10.07 5.42 9.30
C LEU A 4 10.19 4.53 10.54
N ALA A 5 10.10 5.10 11.75
CA ALA A 5 10.27 4.35 12.99
C ALA A 5 9.32 3.16 13.13
N PRO A 6 7.99 3.27 12.87
CA PRO A 6 7.09 2.12 12.96
C PRO A 6 7.40 1.06 11.90
N LEU A 7 7.82 1.44 10.69
CA LEU A 7 8.18 0.48 9.64
C LEU A 7 9.45 -0.30 10.00
N VAL A 8 10.45 0.39 10.54
CA VAL A 8 11.69 -0.24 11.03
C VAL A 8 11.39 -1.18 12.21
N ALA A 9 10.57 -0.74 13.18
CA ALA A 9 10.19 -1.55 14.32
C ALA A 9 9.45 -2.84 13.88
N VAL A 10 8.49 -2.73 12.97
CA VAL A 10 7.77 -3.89 12.43
C VAL A 10 8.71 -4.80 11.64
N GLY A 11 9.62 -4.25 10.83
CA GLY A 11 10.62 -5.04 10.10
C GLY A 11 11.55 -5.82 11.04
N MET A 12 11.99 -5.19 12.13
CA MET A 12 12.79 -5.86 13.17
C MET A 12 12.01 -6.96 13.89
N LEU A 13 10.75 -6.69 14.25
CA LEU A 13 9.87 -7.68 14.88
C LEU A 13 9.58 -8.85 13.94
N TRP A 14 9.38 -8.58 12.66
CA TRP A 14 9.21 -9.62 11.64
C TRP A 14 10.41 -10.56 11.57
N GLY A 15 11.63 -10.01 11.58
CA GLY A 15 12.86 -10.81 11.58
C GLY A 15 13.07 -11.64 12.85
N ARG A 16 12.61 -11.15 14.01
CA ARG A 16 12.88 -11.75 15.33
C ARG A 16 11.74 -12.62 15.87
N SER A 17 10.50 -12.35 15.52
CA SER A 17 9.34 -13.04 16.08
C SER A 17 8.74 -14.07 15.12
N ARG A 18 9.00 -15.36 15.37
CA ARG A 18 8.36 -16.46 14.64
C ARG A 18 6.83 -16.44 14.80
N ALA A 19 6.34 -16.10 16.00
CA ALA A 19 4.92 -16.02 16.28
C ALA A 19 4.22 -14.92 15.45
N LEU A 20 4.81 -13.72 15.38
CA LEU A 20 4.28 -12.64 14.56
C LEU A 20 4.24 -13.04 13.08
N ARG A 21 5.30 -13.65 12.57
CA ARG A 21 5.36 -14.12 11.18
C ARG A 21 4.29 -15.18 10.91
N ALA A 22 4.17 -16.20 11.77
CA ALA A 22 3.17 -17.24 11.62
C ALA A 22 1.74 -16.67 11.67
N TRP A 23 1.46 -15.74 12.57
CA TRP A 23 0.17 -15.05 12.64
C TRP A 23 -0.11 -14.27 11.35
N ALA A 24 0.84 -13.45 10.89
CA ALA A 24 0.66 -12.61 9.71
C ALA A 24 0.49 -13.45 8.42
N LEU A 25 1.24 -14.54 8.28
CA LEU A 25 1.14 -15.46 7.15
C LEU A 25 -0.16 -16.29 7.16
N GLY A 26 -0.79 -16.42 8.34
CA GLY A 26 -2.12 -17.02 8.49
C GLY A 26 -3.28 -16.11 8.12
N LEU A 27 -3.05 -14.83 7.83
CA LEU A 27 -4.10 -13.90 7.45
C LEU A 27 -4.68 -14.23 6.06
N ASP A 28 -5.99 -13.97 5.90
CA ASP A 28 -6.63 -14.12 4.60
C ASP A 28 -6.28 -12.93 3.69
N LEU A 29 -5.85 -13.25 2.47
CA LEU A 29 -5.53 -12.24 1.43
C LEU A 29 -6.75 -11.42 1.00
N ARG A 30 -7.95 -11.99 1.08
CA ARG A 30 -9.15 -11.34 0.59
C ARG A 30 -9.49 -10.07 1.39
N PRO A 31 -9.64 -10.11 2.73
CA PRO A 31 -9.86 -8.90 3.51
C PRO A 31 -8.65 -7.95 3.48
N LEU A 32 -7.40 -8.46 3.42
CA LEU A 32 -6.21 -7.62 3.27
C LEU A 32 -6.25 -6.80 1.97
N THR A 33 -6.67 -7.43 0.86
CA THR A 33 -6.82 -6.73 -0.43
C THR A 33 -8.01 -5.76 -0.39
N TRP A 34 -9.15 -6.18 0.17
CA TRP A 34 -10.34 -5.35 0.32
C TRP A 34 -10.10 -4.10 1.16
N LEU A 35 -9.24 -4.20 2.16
CA LEU A 35 -8.91 -3.08 3.03
C LEU A 35 -8.43 -1.86 2.24
N HIS A 36 -7.83 -2.04 1.06
CA HIS A 36 -7.33 -0.92 0.24
C HIS A 36 -8.42 -0.05 -0.40
N VAL A 37 -9.71 -0.39 -0.27
CA VAL A 37 -10.83 0.48 -0.68
C VAL A 37 -10.81 1.83 0.06
N TRP A 38 -10.31 1.89 1.31
CA TRP A 38 -10.16 3.17 2.03
C TRP A 38 -9.28 4.19 1.28
N ARG A 39 -8.44 3.75 0.34
CA ARG A 39 -7.63 4.63 -0.51
C ARG A 39 -8.49 5.56 -1.38
N LEU A 40 -9.80 5.30 -1.52
CA LEU A 40 -10.75 6.25 -2.12
C LEU A 40 -10.73 7.57 -1.35
N VAL A 41 -10.79 7.51 -0.02
CA VAL A 41 -10.78 8.71 0.83
C VAL A 41 -9.44 9.43 0.73
N ALA A 42 -8.33 8.69 0.81
CA ALA A 42 -7.00 9.28 0.68
C ALA A 42 -6.76 9.90 -0.71
N GLY A 43 -7.14 9.18 -1.78
CA GLY A 43 -6.99 9.66 -3.15
C GLY A 43 -7.85 10.90 -3.41
N ALA A 44 -9.11 10.89 -2.99
CA ALA A 44 -9.99 12.05 -3.09
C ALA A 44 -9.44 13.25 -2.30
N GLY A 45 -8.91 13.03 -1.10
CA GLY A 45 -8.28 14.07 -0.30
C GLY A 45 -7.06 14.69 -0.98
N LEU A 46 -6.18 13.88 -1.57
CA LEU A 46 -5.02 14.36 -2.32
C LEU A 46 -5.44 15.18 -3.56
N LEU A 47 -6.48 14.73 -4.28
CA LEU A 47 -7.02 15.47 -5.43
C LEU A 47 -7.66 16.79 -5.01
N LEU A 48 -8.37 16.81 -3.89
CA LEU A 48 -8.96 18.03 -3.34
C LEU A 48 -7.88 19.06 -3.01
N LEU A 49 -6.85 18.65 -2.27
CA LEU A 49 -5.72 19.52 -1.95
C LEU A 49 -4.99 20.05 -3.20
N TYR A 50 -4.87 19.23 -4.23
CA TYR A 50 -4.34 19.66 -5.52
C TYR A 50 -5.25 20.72 -6.18
N ARG A 51 -6.55 20.46 -6.24
CA ARG A 51 -7.53 21.39 -6.81
C ARG A 51 -7.55 22.74 -6.09
N GLU A 52 -7.33 22.73 -4.78
CA GLU A 52 -7.22 23.92 -3.94
C GLU A 52 -5.85 24.63 -4.07
N GLY A 53 -4.94 24.12 -4.89
CA GLY A 53 -3.57 24.66 -5.04
C GLY A 53 -2.66 24.40 -3.81
N ARG A 54 -3.11 23.62 -2.84
CA ARG A 54 -2.42 23.31 -1.58
C ARG A 54 -1.42 22.15 -1.70
N LEU A 55 -1.46 21.39 -2.78
CA LEU A 55 -0.45 20.37 -3.11
C LEU A 55 0.01 20.55 -4.56
N PRO A 56 1.31 20.29 -4.83
CA PRO A 56 1.82 20.25 -6.19
C PRO A 56 1.22 19.07 -6.96
N TRP A 57 1.10 19.20 -8.30
CA TRP A 57 0.46 18.18 -9.16
C TRP A 57 1.09 16.78 -9.00
N ARG A 58 2.41 16.73 -8.79
CA ARG A 58 3.15 15.46 -8.60
C ARG A 58 2.66 14.68 -7.37
N LEU A 59 2.29 15.37 -6.31
CA LEU A 59 1.73 14.74 -5.10
C LEU A 59 0.22 14.59 -5.20
N GLY A 60 -0.49 15.68 -5.45
CA GLY A 60 -1.95 15.69 -5.37
C GLY A 60 -2.61 14.94 -6.51
N LEU A 61 -2.30 15.31 -7.77
CA LEU A 61 -2.94 14.71 -8.94
C LEU A 61 -2.42 13.29 -9.21
N ALA A 62 -1.10 13.13 -9.39
CA ALA A 62 -0.55 11.85 -9.81
C ALA A 62 -0.80 10.73 -8.78
N HIS A 63 -0.46 10.97 -7.49
CA HIS A 63 -0.68 9.97 -6.47
C HIS A 63 -2.15 9.85 -6.04
N GLY A 64 -2.94 10.93 -6.14
CA GLY A 64 -4.38 10.89 -5.92
C GLY A 64 -5.07 9.95 -6.90
N LEU A 65 -4.82 10.11 -8.21
CA LEU A 65 -5.38 9.22 -9.24
C LEU A 65 -4.93 7.77 -9.07
N LEU A 66 -3.64 7.55 -8.79
CA LEU A 66 -3.12 6.19 -8.56
C LEU A 66 -3.77 5.53 -7.34
N ALA A 67 -3.99 6.28 -6.26
CA ALA A 67 -4.71 5.78 -5.09
C ALA A 67 -6.15 5.40 -5.42
N LEU A 68 -6.86 6.19 -6.23
CA LEU A 68 -8.22 5.88 -6.68
C LEU A 68 -8.26 4.61 -7.54
N VAL A 69 -7.33 4.46 -8.50
CA VAL A 69 -7.24 3.25 -9.34
C VAL A 69 -7.06 2.01 -8.48
N LEU A 70 -6.12 2.04 -7.53
CA LEU A 70 -5.89 0.92 -6.61
C LEU A 70 -7.12 0.64 -5.73
N ALA A 71 -7.81 1.68 -5.26
CA ALA A 71 -9.00 1.50 -4.44
C ALA A 71 -10.17 0.85 -5.21
N VAL A 72 -10.45 1.35 -6.42
CA VAL A 72 -11.56 0.82 -7.26
C VAL A 72 -11.27 -0.61 -7.73
N THR A 73 -10.01 -0.92 -8.01
CA THR A 73 -9.61 -2.27 -8.44
C THR A 73 -9.48 -3.27 -7.29
N ALA A 74 -9.35 -2.83 -6.04
CA ALA A 74 -9.20 -3.71 -4.88
C ALA A 74 -10.29 -4.78 -4.76
N PRO A 75 -11.61 -4.49 -4.88
CA PRO A 75 -12.65 -5.50 -4.82
C PRO A 75 -12.56 -6.53 -5.94
N LEU A 76 -12.14 -6.12 -7.14
CA LEU A 76 -11.96 -7.01 -8.28
C LEU A 76 -10.81 -7.97 -8.05
N VAL A 77 -9.67 -7.45 -7.60
CA VAL A 77 -8.47 -8.24 -7.32
C VAL A 77 -8.68 -9.17 -6.12
N ALA A 78 -9.41 -8.73 -5.09
CA ALA A 78 -9.74 -9.54 -3.93
C ALA A 78 -10.54 -10.82 -4.28
N ARG A 79 -11.28 -10.84 -5.39
CA ARG A 79 -11.99 -12.06 -5.86
C ARG A 79 -11.01 -13.19 -6.21
N TRP A 80 -9.77 -12.88 -6.55
CA TRP A 80 -8.76 -13.85 -6.92
C TRP A 80 -7.93 -14.36 -5.73
N ALA A 81 -8.11 -13.80 -4.54
CA ALA A 81 -7.34 -14.14 -3.34
C ALA A 81 -7.44 -15.61 -2.92
N GLY A 82 -8.56 -16.29 -3.21
CA GLY A 82 -8.77 -17.73 -2.95
C GLY A 82 -8.28 -18.67 -4.04
N ALA A 83 -7.78 -18.16 -5.18
CA ALA A 83 -7.49 -18.99 -6.35
C ALA A 83 -6.01 -19.42 -6.40
N ALA A 84 -5.80 -20.72 -6.64
CA ALA A 84 -4.47 -21.34 -6.71
C ALA A 84 -3.84 -21.32 -8.12
N THR A 85 -4.36 -20.54 -9.08
CA THR A 85 -3.80 -20.48 -10.43
C THR A 85 -2.64 -19.48 -10.49
N ILE A 86 -1.57 -19.84 -11.22
CA ILE A 86 -0.36 -19.00 -11.38
C ILE A 86 -0.71 -17.59 -11.86
N GLY A 87 -1.59 -17.44 -12.85
CA GLY A 87 -1.99 -16.13 -13.39
C GLY A 87 -2.66 -15.23 -12.37
N ARG A 88 -3.52 -15.77 -11.50
CA ARG A 88 -4.19 -15.01 -10.45
C ARG A 88 -3.25 -14.62 -9.32
N LEU A 89 -2.33 -15.52 -8.93
CA LEU A 89 -1.30 -15.20 -7.96
C LEU A 89 -0.34 -14.13 -8.49
N ALA A 90 0.07 -14.22 -9.76
CA ALA A 90 0.88 -13.19 -10.40
C ALA A 90 0.17 -11.82 -10.44
N THR A 91 -1.14 -11.80 -10.73
CA THR A 91 -1.92 -10.56 -10.71
C THR A 91 -2.01 -9.96 -9.30
N LEU A 92 -2.27 -10.79 -8.28
CA LEU A 92 -2.26 -10.35 -6.88
C LEU A 92 -0.88 -9.80 -6.49
N PHE A 93 0.19 -10.50 -6.85
CA PHE A 93 1.56 -10.08 -6.58
C PHE A 93 1.88 -8.74 -7.26
N ALA A 94 1.57 -8.60 -8.54
CA ALA A 94 1.77 -7.36 -9.29
C ALA A 94 0.97 -6.20 -8.71
N TRP A 95 -0.31 -6.44 -8.34
CA TRP A 95 -1.17 -5.41 -7.77
C TRP A 95 -0.68 -4.94 -6.39
N HIS A 96 -0.33 -5.87 -5.48
CA HIS A 96 0.22 -5.50 -4.18
C HIS A 96 1.61 -4.86 -4.32
N GLY A 97 2.44 -5.33 -5.25
CA GLY A 97 3.73 -4.72 -5.57
C GLY A 97 3.58 -3.27 -6.06
N ALA A 98 2.67 -3.03 -7.01
CA ALA A 98 2.34 -1.69 -7.49
C ALA A 98 1.81 -0.79 -6.36
N GLY A 99 0.97 -1.34 -5.47
CA GLY A 99 0.45 -0.65 -4.31
C GLY A 99 1.54 -0.23 -3.32
N ALA A 100 2.46 -1.13 -2.98
CA ALA A 100 3.60 -0.83 -2.12
C ALA A 100 4.53 0.22 -2.75
N LEU A 101 4.89 0.03 -4.02
CA LEU A 101 5.75 0.97 -4.77
C LEU A 101 5.12 2.36 -4.88
N SER A 102 3.79 2.45 -5.03
CA SER A 102 3.08 3.74 -5.08
C SER A 102 3.24 4.54 -3.77
N LEU A 103 3.27 3.87 -2.63
CA LEU A 103 3.46 4.51 -1.32
C LEU A 103 4.91 4.96 -1.13
N VAL A 104 5.87 4.15 -1.56
CA VAL A 104 7.30 4.53 -1.57
C VAL A 104 7.51 5.72 -2.48
N ALA A 105 6.95 5.71 -3.70
CA ALA A 105 7.05 6.82 -4.64
C ALA A 105 6.42 8.10 -4.10
N LEU A 106 5.26 8.00 -3.41
CA LEU A 106 4.62 9.13 -2.74
C LEU A 106 5.55 9.73 -1.68
N ALA A 107 6.14 8.89 -0.82
CA ALA A 107 7.05 9.35 0.23
C ALA A 107 8.32 10.02 -0.36
N ILE A 108 8.93 9.40 -1.37
CA ILE A 108 10.11 9.96 -2.05
C ILE A 108 9.76 11.30 -2.72
N THR A 109 8.61 11.39 -3.38
CA THR A 109 8.16 12.63 -4.03
C THR A 109 7.94 13.73 -3.01
N ALA A 110 7.28 13.44 -1.88
CA ALA A 110 7.06 14.40 -0.80
C ALA A 110 8.40 14.91 -0.21
N LEU A 111 9.33 14.00 0.08
CA LEU A 111 10.66 14.35 0.62
C LEU A 111 11.48 15.20 -0.36
N ARG A 112 11.45 14.87 -1.65
CA ARG A 112 12.15 15.65 -2.69
C ARG A 112 11.61 17.06 -2.81
N LEU A 113 10.27 17.22 -2.86
CA LEU A 113 9.63 18.53 -2.97
C LEU A 113 9.88 19.36 -1.71
N ALA A 114 9.81 18.76 -0.52
CA ALA A 114 10.16 19.43 0.73
C ALA A 114 11.64 19.88 0.74
N GLY A 115 12.55 19.03 0.28
CA GLY A 115 13.98 19.34 0.13
C GLY A 115 14.27 20.43 -0.92
N GLN A 116 13.36 20.62 -1.89
CA GLN A 116 13.41 21.71 -2.87
C GLN A 116 12.75 23.01 -2.37
N GLY A 117 12.24 23.04 -1.15
CA GLY A 117 11.61 24.21 -0.55
C GLY A 117 10.16 24.43 -0.99
N ASP A 118 9.47 23.42 -1.54
CA ASP A 118 8.05 23.55 -1.87
C ASP A 118 7.19 23.53 -0.58
N GLU A 119 6.83 24.72 -0.09
CA GLU A 119 6.11 24.90 1.16
C GLU A 119 4.72 24.25 1.17
N ARG A 120 4.13 24.00 0.00
CA ARG A 120 2.82 23.33 -0.12
C ARG A 120 2.82 21.93 0.48
N VAL A 121 3.97 21.25 0.52
CA VAL A 121 4.11 19.93 1.13
C VAL A 121 3.85 19.97 2.64
N ALA A 122 4.02 21.13 3.28
CA ALA A 122 3.79 21.31 4.70
C ALA A 122 2.32 21.03 5.12
N VAL A 123 1.35 21.08 4.20
CA VAL A 123 -0.04 20.69 4.48
C VAL A 123 -0.14 19.24 4.99
N LEU A 124 0.76 18.37 4.54
CA LEU A 124 0.80 16.96 4.98
C LEU A 124 1.29 16.79 6.44
N THR A 125 1.75 17.85 7.09
CA THR A 125 2.12 17.86 8.51
C THR A 125 1.00 18.39 9.40
N THR A 126 -0.08 18.92 8.82
CA THR A 126 -1.23 19.45 9.55
C THR A 126 -2.36 18.43 9.66
N PHE A 127 -3.08 18.42 10.79
CA PHE A 127 -4.28 17.59 10.95
C PHE A 127 -5.41 18.07 10.03
N PRO A 128 -6.18 17.17 9.37
CA PRO A 128 -6.11 15.71 9.45
C PRO A 128 -5.11 15.06 8.49
N TRP A 129 -4.46 15.83 7.61
CA TRP A 129 -3.61 15.34 6.54
C TRP A 129 -2.35 14.63 7.03
N SER A 130 -1.86 14.99 8.22
CA SER A 130 -0.73 14.33 8.87
C SER A 130 -0.96 12.85 9.18
N LEU A 131 -2.23 12.40 9.23
CA LEU A 131 -2.57 10.99 9.35
C LEU A 131 -2.13 10.17 8.12
N LEU A 132 -2.09 10.78 6.93
CA LEU A 132 -1.68 10.08 5.71
C LEU A 132 -0.22 9.58 5.79
N PRO A 133 0.79 10.46 6.02
CA PRO A 133 2.16 9.99 6.15
C PRO A 133 2.44 9.34 7.51
N GLY A 134 1.79 9.77 8.59
CA GLY A 134 2.10 9.35 9.95
C GLY A 134 1.56 7.97 10.33
N PHE A 135 0.42 7.58 9.79
CA PHE A 135 -0.25 6.34 10.16
C PHE A 135 -0.75 5.53 8.96
N VAL A 136 -1.54 6.15 8.12
CA VAL A 136 -2.27 5.46 7.06
C VAL A 136 -1.35 4.91 5.98
N GLY A 137 -0.35 5.67 5.55
CA GLY A 137 0.65 5.23 4.59
C GLY A 137 1.48 4.04 5.07
N PRO A 138 2.12 4.12 6.26
CA PRO A 138 2.81 2.99 6.86
C PRO A 138 1.95 1.75 7.05
N ALA A 139 0.71 1.89 7.55
CA ALA A 139 -0.22 0.78 7.72
C ALA A 139 -0.58 0.11 6.38
N ALA A 140 -0.85 0.90 5.34
CA ALA A 140 -1.11 0.39 4.01
C ALA A 140 0.11 -0.30 3.40
N PHE A 141 1.30 0.24 3.60
CA PHE A 141 2.53 -0.41 3.16
C PHE A 141 2.71 -1.77 3.81
N LEU A 142 2.49 -1.87 5.11
CA LEU A 142 2.58 -3.14 5.86
C LEU A 142 1.57 -4.17 5.36
N THR A 143 0.32 -3.77 5.05
CA THR A 143 -0.67 -4.70 4.50
C THR A 143 -0.27 -5.22 3.12
N HIS A 144 0.33 -4.39 2.26
CA HIS A 144 0.90 -4.85 1.00
C HIS A 144 2.08 -5.80 1.21
N ALA A 145 3.00 -5.48 2.13
CA ALA A 145 4.17 -6.32 2.43
C ALA A 145 3.75 -7.70 2.96
N VAL A 146 2.79 -7.75 3.88
CA VAL A 146 2.23 -9.02 4.40
C VAL A 146 1.56 -9.81 3.28
N ALA A 147 0.76 -9.18 2.43
CA ALA A 147 0.10 -9.85 1.31
C ALA A 147 1.13 -10.45 0.33
N LEU A 148 2.20 -9.71 0.00
CA LEU A 148 3.29 -10.20 -0.84
C LEU A 148 4.00 -11.39 -0.20
N ALA A 149 4.26 -11.37 1.10
CA ALA A 149 4.85 -12.49 1.83
C ALA A 149 3.95 -13.73 1.80
N ILE A 150 2.63 -13.57 2.04
CA ILE A 150 1.66 -14.67 1.95
C ILE A 150 1.64 -15.28 0.54
N ILE A 151 1.65 -14.44 -0.51
CA ILE A 151 1.63 -14.92 -1.90
C ILE A 151 2.92 -15.68 -2.22
N TRP A 152 4.07 -15.17 -1.76
CA TRP A 152 5.37 -15.78 -1.98
C TRP A 152 5.51 -17.15 -1.33
N GLU A 153 4.96 -17.34 -0.14
CA GLU A 153 5.04 -18.60 0.61
C GLU A 153 3.95 -19.60 0.22
N ARG A 154 2.98 -19.23 -0.64
CA ARG A 154 1.95 -20.17 -1.08
C ARG A 154 2.52 -21.24 -1.99
N PRO A 155 2.40 -22.55 -1.64
CA PRO A 155 2.78 -23.61 -2.53
C PRO A 155 1.90 -23.58 -3.78
N LEU A 156 2.51 -23.58 -4.96
CA LEU A 156 1.79 -23.76 -6.21
C LEU A 156 1.15 -25.16 -6.19
N ALA A 157 -0.16 -25.23 -6.37
CA ALA A 157 -0.83 -26.52 -6.52
C ALA A 157 -0.17 -27.28 -7.68
N PRO A 158 0.23 -28.55 -7.47
CA PRO A 158 0.82 -29.35 -8.56
C PRO A 158 -0.18 -29.40 -9.70
N THR A 159 0.27 -29.03 -10.90
CA THR A 159 -0.53 -29.15 -12.12
C THR A 159 -0.90 -30.62 -12.26
N ARG A 160 -2.16 -30.98 -12.00
CA ARG A 160 -2.64 -32.34 -12.33
C ARG A 160 -2.53 -32.45 -13.85
N LEU A 161 -1.47 -33.07 -14.31
CA LEU A 161 -1.43 -33.58 -15.69
C LEU A 161 -2.52 -34.65 -15.77
N THR A 162 -3.70 -34.25 -16.24
CA THR A 162 -4.73 -35.20 -16.68
C THR A 162 -4.12 -35.98 -17.84
N ARG A 163 -3.76 -37.22 -17.55
CA ARG A 163 -3.49 -38.22 -18.57
C ARG A 163 -4.78 -38.65 -19.25
#